data_31ba4f7af2f18718bba444349e86c605
#
_entry.id   31ba4f7af2f18718bba444349e86c605
#
_cell.length_a   1.000
_cell.length_b   1.000
_cell.length_c   1.000
_cell.angle_alpha   90.00
_cell.angle_beta   90.00
_cell.angle_gamma   90.00
#
_symmetry.space_group_name_H-M   'P 1'
#
loop_
_entity.id
_entity.type
_entity.pdbx_description
1 polymer ?
#
loop_
_entity_poly.entity_id
_entity_poly.type
_entity_poly.pdbx_seq_one_letter_code
_entity_poly.pdbx_strand_id
1 'polypeptide(L)'
;TAVIRGWQAAKGEILGVIDADLQHPPEILLELWQEMEKGAELAVASRHVEGGGVSEWSVVRRFLSRGAQMLGLIILPEVIGRLSDPMSGYFMVRRTSIVNKILSPVGYKILIEVAARGKIRWIAETGYVFRERIAGASKVTWKQYVEYIQHLIALRFSLWPVTRFLRFGVVGFSGVFVDMGIFYILRTMFELGLTRSAIFSSEIAII
;
A
#
# COMPACT_ATOMS: atom_id res chain seq x y z
N THR A 1 14.94 -8.51 -4.05
CA THR A 1 14.53 -8.71 -5.45
C THR A 1 15.56 -8.13 -6.41
N ALA A 2 15.57 -8.57 -7.69
CA ALA A 2 16.49 -8.05 -8.72
C ALA A 2 16.37 -6.53 -8.87
N VAL A 3 15.15 -5.99 -8.86
CA VAL A 3 14.90 -4.55 -8.98
C VAL A 3 15.59 -3.76 -7.87
N ILE A 4 15.48 -4.18 -6.60
CA ILE A 4 16.12 -3.46 -5.48
C ILE A 4 17.65 -3.48 -5.64
N ARG A 5 18.22 -4.62 -6.03
CA ARG A 5 19.67 -4.71 -6.29
C ARG A 5 20.10 -3.79 -7.44
N GLY A 6 19.31 -3.74 -8.51
CA GLY A 6 19.53 -2.81 -9.61
C GLY A 6 19.50 -1.34 -9.15
N TRP A 7 18.53 -0.96 -8.34
CA TRP A 7 18.42 0.39 -7.80
C TRP A 7 19.56 0.76 -6.84
N GLN A 8 20.06 -0.20 -6.06
CA GLN A 8 21.22 0.00 -5.21
C GLN A 8 22.49 0.24 -6.01
N ALA A 9 22.66 -0.45 -7.14
CA ALA A 9 23.78 -0.26 -8.04
C ALA A 9 23.65 1.00 -8.93
N ALA A 10 22.44 1.44 -9.23
CA ALA A 10 22.18 2.62 -10.06
C ALA A 10 22.67 3.90 -9.34
N LYS A 11 23.11 4.89 -10.13
CA LYS A 11 23.60 6.21 -9.63
C LYS A 11 22.63 7.36 -9.93
N GLY A 12 21.65 7.14 -10.81
CA GLY A 12 20.70 8.17 -11.25
C GLY A 12 19.75 8.62 -10.13
N GLU A 13 19.21 9.83 -10.26
CA GLU A 13 18.21 10.40 -9.37
C GLU A 13 16.81 9.84 -9.61
N ILE A 14 16.55 9.38 -10.83
CA ILE A 14 15.32 8.73 -11.24
C ILE A 14 15.63 7.26 -11.48
N LEU A 15 14.82 6.40 -10.89
CA LEU A 15 14.94 4.96 -10.97
C LEU A 15 13.77 4.40 -11.76
N GLY A 16 14.08 3.69 -12.83
CA GLY A 16 13.07 3.04 -13.70
C GLY A 16 12.95 1.54 -13.46
N VAL A 17 11.79 1.01 -13.78
CA VAL A 17 11.52 -0.42 -13.89
C VAL A 17 10.77 -0.66 -15.18
N ILE A 18 11.20 -1.67 -15.94
CA ILE A 18 10.53 -2.17 -17.13
C ILE A 18 10.72 -3.69 -17.18
N ASP A 19 9.68 -4.42 -17.52
CA ASP A 19 9.80 -5.86 -17.75
C ASP A 19 10.51 -6.15 -19.08
N ALA A 20 11.42 -7.11 -19.10
CA ALA A 20 12.28 -7.44 -20.24
C ALA A 20 11.63 -8.41 -21.25
N ASP A 21 10.30 -8.50 -21.28
CA ASP A 21 9.56 -9.44 -22.13
C ASP A 21 9.03 -8.82 -23.45
N LEU A 22 9.45 -7.59 -23.73
CA LEU A 22 9.08 -6.81 -24.92
C LEU A 22 7.59 -6.49 -25.05
N GLN A 23 6.83 -6.68 -23.98
CA GLN A 23 5.40 -6.32 -23.94
C GLN A 23 5.18 -4.83 -23.65
N HIS A 24 6.20 -4.15 -23.11
CA HIS A 24 6.19 -2.74 -22.78
C HIS A 24 6.88 -1.94 -23.91
N PRO A 25 6.17 -0.99 -24.56
CA PRO A 25 6.78 -0.13 -25.58
C PRO A 25 7.85 0.77 -24.93
N PRO A 26 9.10 0.76 -25.41
CA PRO A 26 10.15 1.59 -24.81
C PRO A 26 9.92 3.10 -25.01
N GLU A 27 9.11 3.48 -25.97
CA GLU A 27 8.74 4.87 -26.27
C GLU A 27 8.09 5.57 -25.08
N ILE A 28 7.32 4.82 -24.28
CA ILE A 28 6.66 5.31 -23.08
C ILE A 28 7.66 5.80 -22.03
N LEU A 29 8.92 5.36 -22.07
CA LEU A 29 9.96 5.91 -21.18
C LEU A 29 10.11 7.43 -21.31
N LEU A 30 9.97 7.96 -22.52
CA LEU A 30 10.07 9.40 -22.76
C LEU A 30 8.90 10.15 -22.12
N GLU A 31 7.70 9.60 -22.20
CA GLU A 31 6.51 10.19 -21.60
C GLU A 31 6.59 10.14 -20.06
N LEU A 32 7.00 8.99 -19.50
CA LEU A 32 7.24 8.88 -18.05
C LEU A 32 8.32 9.86 -17.58
N TRP A 33 9.39 10.03 -18.37
CA TRP A 33 10.45 10.98 -18.08
C TRP A 33 9.92 12.42 -18.05
N GLN A 34 9.10 12.81 -19.03
CA GLN A 34 8.47 14.14 -19.06
C GLN A 34 7.62 14.40 -17.81
N GLU A 35 6.88 13.40 -17.33
CA GLU A 35 6.13 13.53 -16.08
C GLU A 35 7.07 13.69 -14.86
N MET A 36 8.19 12.99 -14.85
CA MET A 36 9.22 13.19 -13.83
C MET A 36 9.85 14.59 -13.88
N GLU A 37 10.06 15.16 -15.07
CA GLU A 37 10.57 16.54 -15.25
C GLU A 37 9.57 17.58 -14.77
N LYS A 38 8.27 17.36 -14.95
CA LYS A 38 7.21 18.22 -14.40
C LYS A 38 7.15 18.19 -12.87
N GLY A 39 7.89 17.28 -12.22
CA GLY A 39 8.02 17.20 -10.78
C GLY A 39 7.31 16.01 -10.13
N ALA A 40 6.74 15.06 -10.91
CA ALA A 40 6.18 13.85 -10.36
C ALA A 40 7.22 13.08 -9.51
N GLU A 41 6.78 12.51 -8.41
CA GLU A 41 7.62 11.67 -7.54
C GLU A 41 7.56 10.20 -7.96
N LEU A 42 6.46 9.82 -8.65
CA LEU A 42 6.23 8.52 -9.25
C LEU A 42 5.48 8.72 -10.57
N ALA A 43 6.00 8.19 -11.68
CA ALA A 43 5.34 8.16 -12.98
C ALA A 43 5.10 6.71 -13.38
N VAL A 44 3.86 6.33 -13.65
CA VAL A 44 3.43 4.95 -13.90
C VAL A 44 2.83 4.83 -15.30
N ALA A 45 3.30 3.86 -16.07
CA ALA A 45 2.63 3.45 -17.28
C ALA A 45 1.40 2.61 -16.92
N SER A 46 0.23 3.07 -17.30
CA SER A 46 -1.06 2.50 -16.92
C SER A 46 -1.82 1.98 -18.13
N ARG A 47 -2.43 0.81 -18.00
CA ARG A 47 -3.33 0.22 -19.02
C ARG A 47 -4.77 0.70 -18.86
N HIS A 48 -5.06 1.44 -17.80
CA HIS A 48 -6.42 1.77 -17.36
C HIS A 48 -6.76 3.26 -17.40
N VAL A 49 -5.84 4.09 -17.89
CA VAL A 49 -6.07 5.51 -18.16
C VAL A 49 -6.28 5.75 -19.65
N GLU A 50 -6.64 6.96 -20.04
CA GLU A 50 -6.79 7.36 -21.45
C GLU A 50 -5.54 7.02 -22.26
N GLY A 51 -5.70 6.45 -23.45
CA GLY A 51 -4.60 5.92 -24.26
C GLY A 51 -4.06 4.56 -23.80
N GLY A 52 -4.54 4.03 -22.68
CA GLY A 52 -4.14 2.73 -22.16
C GLY A 52 -5.00 1.58 -22.67
N GLY A 53 -4.44 0.38 -22.65
CA GLY A 53 -5.17 -0.82 -23.09
C GLY A 53 -4.37 -2.11 -23.02
N VAL A 54 -5.00 -3.19 -23.44
CA VAL A 54 -4.39 -4.51 -23.60
C VAL A 54 -4.79 -5.06 -24.97
N SER A 55 -3.83 -5.56 -25.74
CA SER A 55 -4.08 -6.00 -27.13
C SER A 55 -5.03 -7.18 -27.17
N GLU A 56 -4.72 -8.28 -26.49
CA GLU A 56 -5.58 -9.46 -26.46
C GLU A 56 -5.50 -10.21 -25.12
N TRP A 57 -6.43 -9.90 -24.22
CA TRP A 57 -6.60 -10.69 -23.00
C TRP A 57 -7.88 -11.51 -23.06
N SER A 58 -7.79 -12.78 -22.69
CA SER A 58 -8.98 -13.59 -22.47
C SER A 58 -9.89 -12.96 -21.41
N VAL A 59 -11.19 -13.21 -21.54
CA VAL A 59 -12.20 -12.73 -20.58
C VAL A 59 -11.85 -13.14 -19.14
N VAL A 60 -11.38 -14.37 -18.97
CA VAL A 60 -10.94 -14.90 -17.66
C VAL A 60 -9.79 -14.08 -17.08
N ARG A 61 -8.78 -13.73 -17.88
CA ARG A 61 -7.63 -12.94 -17.44
C ARG A 61 -8.05 -11.52 -17.04
N ARG A 62 -8.98 -10.90 -17.78
CA ARG A 62 -9.55 -9.58 -17.42
C ARG A 62 -10.30 -9.64 -16.11
N PHE A 63 -11.12 -10.68 -15.90
CA PHE A 63 -11.88 -10.88 -14.67
C PHE A 63 -10.94 -11.07 -13.46
N LEU A 64 -9.93 -11.92 -13.58
CA LEU A 64 -8.94 -12.17 -12.53
C LEU A 64 -8.14 -10.90 -12.21
N SER A 65 -7.74 -10.12 -13.21
CA SER A 65 -7.02 -8.85 -13.01
C SER A 65 -7.88 -7.83 -12.26
N ARG A 66 -9.16 -7.69 -12.64
CA ARG A 66 -10.10 -6.79 -11.95
C ARG A 66 -10.40 -7.27 -10.52
N GLY A 67 -10.55 -8.57 -10.31
CA GLY A 67 -10.73 -9.16 -8.99
C GLY A 67 -9.53 -8.89 -8.06
N ALA A 68 -8.31 -9.04 -8.57
CA ALA A 68 -7.10 -8.72 -7.83
C ALA A 68 -7.01 -7.24 -7.46
N GLN A 69 -7.36 -6.33 -8.39
CA GLN A 69 -7.40 -4.90 -8.11
C GLN A 69 -8.47 -4.54 -7.07
N MET A 70 -9.67 -5.10 -7.19
CA MET A 70 -10.76 -4.89 -6.23
C MET A 70 -10.37 -5.38 -4.83
N LEU A 71 -9.75 -6.55 -4.73
CA LEU A 71 -9.24 -7.07 -3.47
C LEU A 71 -8.18 -6.14 -2.87
N GLY A 72 -7.28 -5.61 -3.70
CA GLY A 72 -6.30 -4.62 -3.30
C GLY A 72 -6.94 -3.35 -2.75
N LEU A 73 -7.99 -2.84 -3.38
CA LEU A 73 -8.75 -1.69 -2.91
C LEU A 73 -9.43 -1.93 -1.56
N ILE A 74 -9.91 -3.16 -1.30
CA ILE A 74 -10.51 -3.52 -0.01
C ILE A 74 -9.45 -3.59 1.10
N ILE A 75 -8.31 -4.23 0.82
CA ILE A 75 -7.26 -4.45 1.83
C ILE A 75 -6.43 -3.20 2.08
N LEU A 76 -6.11 -2.43 1.02
CA LEU A 76 -5.16 -1.32 1.08
C LEU A 76 -5.65 -0.11 0.25
N PRO A 77 -6.84 0.45 0.58
CA PRO A 77 -7.48 1.50 -0.21
C PRO A 77 -6.62 2.76 -0.34
N GLU A 78 -5.88 3.12 0.69
CA GLU A 78 -5.03 4.31 0.77
C GLU A 78 -3.86 4.29 -0.23
N VAL A 79 -3.44 3.11 -0.67
CA VAL A 79 -2.35 2.92 -1.63
C VAL A 79 -2.88 2.59 -3.01
N ILE A 80 -3.73 1.56 -3.10
CA ILE A 80 -4.25 1.06 -4.38
C ILE A 80 -5.20 2.08 -5.02
N GLY A 81 -5.99 2.81 -4.24
CA GLY A 81 -6.89 3.86 -4.74
C GLY A 81 -6.20 5.07 -5.36
N ARG A 82 -4.88 5.19 -5.19
CA ARG A 82 -4.05 6.25 -5.81
C ARG A 82 -3.50 5.87 -7.18
N LEU A 83 -3.69 4.63 -7.62
CA LEU A 83 -3.14 4.07 -8.85
C LEU A 83 -4.26 3.45 -9.67
N SER A 84 -4.37 3.84 -10.94
CA SER A 84 -5.31 3.21 -11.88
C SER A 84 -4.85 1.80 -12.27
N ASP A 85 -3.53 1.56 -12.30
CA ASP A 85 -2.93 0.26 -12.59
C ASP A 85 -1.86 -0.13 -11.56
N PRO A 86 -2.27 -0.56 -10.36
CA PRO A 86 -1.34 -0.95 -9.29
C PRO A 86 -0.54 -2.21 -9.64
N MET A 87 -0.93 -2.92 -10.70
CA MET A 87 -0.28 -4.14 -11.16
C MET A 87 0.78 -3.88 -12.24
N SER A 88 1.02 -2.61 -12.62
CA SER A 88 2.02 -2.27 -13.62
C SER A 88 3.43 -2.60 -13.15
N GLY A 89 4.24 -3.19 -14.07
CA GLY A 89 5.68 -3.40 -13.92
C GLY A 89 6.50 -2.31 -14.61
N TYR A 90 5.88 -1.21 -15.05
CA TYR A 90 6.51 -0.20 -15.87
C TYR A 90 6.30 1.20 -15.25
N PHE A 91 7.32 1.74 -14.61
CA PHE A 91 7.24 3.00 -13.91
C PHE A 91 8.61 3.62 -13.63
N MET A 92 8.63 4.90 -13.30
CA MET A 92 9.78 5.64 -12.79
C MET A 92 9.47 6.23 -11.42
N VAL A 93 10.46 6.28 -10.54
CA VAL A 93 10.34 6.86 -9.19
C VAL A 93 11.57 7.71 -8.85
N ARG A 94 11.36 8.83 -8.17
CA ARG A 94 12.48 9.62 -7.63
C ARG A 94 13.18 8.86 -6.51
N ARG A 95 14.51 8.78 -6.58
CA ARG A 95 15.32 8.16 -5.53
C ARG A 95 15.03 8.75 -4.16
N THR A 96 14.86 10.07 -4.05
CA THR A 96 14.56 10.76 -2.80
C THR A 96 13.26 10.32 -2.15
N SER A 97 12.30 9.83 -2.94
CA SER A 97 11.01 9.35 -2.43
C SER A 97 11.10 7.98 -1.75
N ILE A 98 12.13 7.19 -2.06
CA ILE A 98 12.33 5.84 -1.53
C ILE A 98 13.62 5.66 -0.73
N VAL A 99 14.52 6.64 -0.75
CA VAL A 99 15.74 6.62 0.07
C VAL A 99 15.35 6.54 1.55
N ASN A 100 16.08 5.77 2.33
CA ASN A 100 15.79 5.49 3.75
C ASN A 100 14.46 4.72 4.00
N LYS A 101 13.90 4.08 2.97
CA LYS A 101 12.76 3.18 3.11
C LYS A 101 13.20 1.73 2.96
N ILE A 102 12.77 0.91 3.90
CA ILE A 102 13.01 -0.54 3.82
C ILE A 102 11.92 -1.10 2.90
N LEU A 103 12.30 -1.40 1.65
CA LEU A 103 11.42 -2.05 0.68
C LEU A 103 11.60 -3.57 0.78
N SER A 104 10.53 -4.27 1.09
CA SER A 104 10.51 -5.73 1.25
C SER A 104 9.38 -6.36 0.41
N PRO A 105 9.42 -6.20 -0.93
CA PRO A 105 8.35 -6.71 -1.77
C PRO A 105 8.30 -8.24 -1.74
N VAL A 106 7.11 -8.78 -1.56
CA VAL A 106 6.81 -10.19 -1.73
C VAL A 106 6.36 -10.40 -3.17
N GLY A 107 6.99 -11.35 -3.87
CA GLY A 107 6.72 -11.58 -5.30
C GLY A 107 7.31 -10.48 -6.20
N TYR A 108 6.59 -10.13 -7.28
CA TYR A 108 7.08 -9.25 -8.35
C TYR A 108 6.39 -7.86 -8.41
N LYS A 109 5.44 -7.57 -7.51
CA LYS A 109 4.65 -6.33 -7.51
C LYS A 109 5.30 -5.20 -6.71
N ILE A 110 6.48 -4.77 -7.14
CA ILE A 110 7.26 -3.74 -6.43
C ILE A 110 6.60 -2.35 -6.46
N LEU A 111 5.77 -2.04 -7.45
CA LEU A 111 5.07 -0.75 -7.53
C LEU A 111 4.22 -0.48 -6.29
N ILE A 112 3.49 -1.49 -5.81
CA ILE A 112 2.65 -1.38 -4.62
C ILE A 112 3.50 -1.08 -3.38
N GLU A 113 4.65 -1.74 -3.24
CA GLU A 113 5.60 -1.49 -2.15
C GLU A 113 6.13 -0.06 -2.17
N VAL A 114 6.51 0.44 -3.37
CA VAL A 114 6.97 1.81 -3.59
C VAL A 114 5.87 2.82 -3.25
N ALA A 115 4.65 2.61 -3.74
CA ALA A 115 3.53 3.50 -3.47
C ALA A 115 3.12 3.51 -1.98
N ALA A 116 3.27 2.35 -1.29
CA ALA A 116 2.91 2.20 0.12
C ALA A 116 3.93 2.83 1.08
N ARG A 117 5.22 2.63 0.82
CA ARG A 117 6.30 3.03 1.74
C ARG A 117 7.03 4.30 1.33
N GLY A 118 6.96 4.65 0.04
CA GLY A 118 7.56 5.86 -0.49
C GLY A 118 6.93 7.13 0.05
N LYS A 119 7.71 8.21 0.11
CA LYS A 119 7.19 9.56 0.32
C LYS A 119 6.73 10.11 -1.02
N ILE A 120 5.54 9.71 -1.45
CA ILE A 120 5.00 10.04 -2.77
C ILE A 120 3.69 10.80 -2.57
N ARG A 121 3.69 12.08 -2.95
CA ARG A 121 2.52 12.96 -2.93
C ARG A 121 1.89 13.07 -4.31
N TRP A 122 2.73 13.22 -5.34
CA TRP A 122 2.28 13.35 -6.71
C TRP A 122 2.65 12.11 -7.54
N ILE A 123 1.61 11.42 -8.03
CA ILE A 123 1.71 10.31 -8.96
C ILE A 123 1.15 10.78 -10.30
N ALA A 124 1.93 10.63 -11.36
CA ALA A 124 1.50 10.80 -12.74
C ALA A 124 1.27 9.43 -13.39
N GLU A 125 0.27 9.33 -14.25
CA GLU A 125 0.00 8.10 -14.99
C GLU A 125 -0.08 8.40 -16.49
N THR A 126 0.61 7.59 -17.29
CA THR A 126 0.64 7.68 -18.74
C THR A 126 0.02 6.42 -19.34
N GLY A 127 -0.90 6.58 -20.27
CA GLY A 127 -1.56 5.46 -20.94
C GLY A 127 -0.63 4.71 -21.87
N TYR A 128 -0.67 3.38 -21.85
CA TYR A 128 0.05 2.58 -22.86
C TYR A 128 -0.74 1.32 -23.21
N VAL A 129 -0.51 0.83 -24.44
CA VAL A 129 -1.09 -0.44 -24.89
C VAL A 129 -0.10 -1.56 -24.57
N PHE A 130 -0.51 -2.46 -23.68
CA PHE A 130 0.27 -3.66 -23.35
C PHE A 130 0.24 -4.63 -24.53
N ARG A 131 1.40 -4.88 -25.12
CA ARG A 131 1.56 -5.68 -26.35
C ARG A 131 1.48 -7.18 -26.03
N GLU A 132 1.19 -7.96 -27.04
CA GLU A 132 1.33 -9.42 -26.97
C GLU A 132 2.78 -9.83 -26.76
N ARG A 133 2.94 -10.95 -26.10
CA ARG A 133 4.26 -11.54 -25.89
C ARG A 133 4.75 -12.18 -27.19
N ILE A 134 5.95 -11.78 -27.63
CA ILE A 134 6.57 -12.30 -28.85
C ILE A 134 7.00 -13.76 -28.64
N ALA A 135 7.41 -14.17 -27.46
CA ALA A 135 7.84 -15.53 -27.15
C ALA A 135 7.52 -15.94 -25.71
N GLY A 136 7.23 -17.21 -25.49
CA GLY A 136 7.01 -17.82 -24.17
C GLY A 136 5.57 -17.81 -23.70
N ALA A 137 5.23 -18.76 -22.80
CA ALA A 137 3.91 -18.86 -22.18
C ALA A 137 3.76 -17.92 -20.98
N SER A 138 2.53 -17.47 -20.72
CA SER A 138 2.22 -16.70 -19.50
C SER A 138 2.49 -17.56 -18.27
N LYS A 139 3.37 -17.07 -17.37
CA LYS A 139 3.72 -17.76 -16.11
C LYS A 139 2.81 -17.35 -14.95
N VAL A 140 1.64 -16.76 -15.23
CA VAL A 140 0.70 -16.39 -14.17
C VAL A 140 0.13 -17.66 -13.57
N THR A 141 0.57 -17.98 -12.36
CA THR A 141 0.17 -19.16 -11.60
C THR A 141 -0.65 -18.76 -10.37
N TRP A 142 -1.43 -19.68 -9.82
CA TRP A 142 -2.15 -19.46 -8.56
C TRP A 142 -1.24 -18.98 -7.41
N LYS A 143 0.00 -19.46 -7.38
CA LYS A 143 1.02 -19.01 -6.42
C LYS A 143 1.21 -17.50 -6.41
N GLN A 144 1.21 -16.86 -7.58
CA GLN A 144 1.39 -15.41 -7.69
C GLN A 144 0.20 -14.62 -7.12
N TYR A 145 -1.02 -15.15 -7.19
CA TYR A 145 -2.17 -14.54 -6.53
C TYR A 145 -2.08 -14.66 -5.01
N VAL A 146 -1.64 -15.80 -4.50
CA VAL A 146 -1.40 -15.99 -3.06
C VAL A 146 -0.30 -15.05 -2.56
N GLU A 147 0.83 -14.96 -3.25
CA GLU A 147 1.92 -14.03 -2.94
C GLU A 147 1.44 -12.57 -2.95
N TYR A 148 0.60 -12.21 -3.90
CA TYR A 148 0.01 -10.88 -3.97
C TYR A 148 -0.87 -10.57 -2.74
N ILE A 149 -1.75 -11.47 -2.36
CA ILE A 149 -2.61 -11.31 -1.17
C ILE A 149 -1.76 -11.22 0.09
N GLN A 150 -0.77 -12.10 0.25
CA GLN A 150 0.16 -12.06 1.38
C GLN A 150 0.90 -10.73 1.45
N HIS A 151 1.32 -10.19 0.30
CA HIS A 151 1.99 -8.90 0.22
C HIS A 151 1.06 -7.75 0.67
N LEU A 152 -0.19 -7.72 0.20
CA LEU A 152 -1.17 -6.72 0.63
C LEU A 152 -1.43 -6.76 2.13
N ILE A 153 -1.60 -7.96 2.69
CA ILE A 153 -1.83 -8.16 4.12
C ILE A 153 -0.61 -7.70 4.92
N ALA A 154 0.60 -8.11 4.51
CA ALA A 154 1.84 -7.69 5.16
C ALA A 154 2.02 -6.16 5.14
N LEU A 155 1.72 -5.50 4.01
CA LEU A 155 1.73 -4.04 3.90
C LEU A 155 0.69 -3.41 4.82
N ARG A 156 -0.54 -3.91 4.84
CA ARG A 156 -1.61 -3.40 5.71
C ARG A 156 -1.16 -3.39 7.17
N PHE A 157 -0.63 -4.51 7.66
CA PHE A 157 -0.14 -4.60 9.04
C PHE A 157 1.09 -3.73 9.30
N SER A 158 2.02 -3.61 8.34
CA SER A 158 3.21 -2.78 8.50
C SER A 158 2.94 -1.28 8.47
N LEU A 159 1.87 -0.86 7.81
CA LEU A 159 1.42 0.53 7.74
C LEU A 159 0.46 0.89 8.87
N TRP A 160 -0.09 -0.09 9.57
CA TRP A 160 -1.01 0.14 10.66
C TRP A 160 -0.29 0.75 11.87
N PRO A 161 -0.82 1.80 12.48
CA PRO A 161 -0.22 2.42 13.65
C PRO A 161 -0.44 1.57 14.91
N VAL A 162 0.12 0.36 14.93
CA VAL A 162 -0.01 -0.61 16.03
C VAL A 162 0.35 0.03 17.39
N THR A 163 1.37 0.90 17.40
CA THR A 163 1.78 1.63 18.61
C THR A 163 0.68 2.56 19.14
N ARG A 164 -0.09 3.23 18.24
CA ARG A 164 -1.22 4.06 18.67
C ARG A 164 -2.36 3.22 19.20
N PHE A 165 -2.65 2.10 18.54
CA PHE A 165 -3.68 1.17 18.98
C PHE A 165 -3.35 0.56 20.36
N LEU A 166 -2.09 0.12 20.55
CA LEU A 166 -1.63 -0.39 21.84
C LEU A 166 -1.68 0.68 22.93
N ARG A 167 -1.24 1.91 22.66
CA ARG A 167 -1.35 3.03 23.62
C ARG A 167 -2.80 3.30 23.98
N PHE A 168 -3.69 3.36 23.00
CA PHE A 168 -5.13 3.53 23.25
C PHE A 168 -5.69 2.39 24.09
N GLY A 169 -5.32 1.14 23.79
CA GLY A 169 -5.71 -0.04 24.56
C GLY A 169 -5.22 0.04 26.00
N VAL A 170 -3.95 0.39 26.23
CA VAL A 170 -3.37 0.51 27.58
C VAL A 170 -4.06 1.61 28.37
N VAL A 171 -4.27 2.79 27.77
CA VAL A 171 -4.96 3.92 28.45
C VAL A 171 -6.41 3.55 28.78
N GLY A 172 -7.16 2.99 27.82
CA GLY A 172 -8.54 2.56 28.07
C GLY A 172 -8.64 1.47 29.15
N PHE A 173 -7.72 0.51 29.12
CA PHE A 173 -7.70 -0.57 30.12
C PHE A 173 -7.29 -0.05 31.50
N SER A 174 -6.31 0.85 31.60
CA SER A 174 -5.95 1.49 32.88
C SER A 174 -7.09 2.32 33.45
N GLY A 175 -7.87 3.01 32.61
CA GLY A 175 -9.06 3.75 33.03
C GLY A 175 -10.10 2.87 33.71
N VAL A 176 -10.32 1.65 33.21
CA VAL A 176 -11.23 0.68 33.88
C VAL A 176 -10.76 0.31 35.28
N PHE A 177 -9.45 0.10 35.48
CA PHE A 177 -8.93 -0.20 36.82
C PHE A 177 -9.07 0.98 37.77
N VAL A 178 -8.82 2.19 37.29
CA VAL A 178 -9.00 3.42 38.07
C VAL A 178 -10.47 3.58 38.47
N ASP A 179 -11.38 3.44 37.50
CA ASP A 179 -12.83 3.52 37.78
C ASP A 179 -13.29 2.48 38.82
N MET A 180 -12.91 1.22 38.61
CA MET A 180 -13.25 0.16 39.57
C MET A 180 -12.64 0.39 40.94
N GLY A 181 -11.40 0.86 41.02
CA GLY A 181 -10.74 1.17 42.30
C GLY A 181 -11.43 2.29 43.07
N ILE A 182 -11.73 3.39 42.38
CA ILE A 182 -12.43 4.54 42.94
C ILE A 182 -13.86 4.13 43.36
N PHE A 183 -14.57 3.41 42.51
CA PHE A 183 -15.90 2.89 42.82
C PHE A 183 -15.90 2.06 44.12
N TYR A 184 -14.93 1.15 44.25
CA TYR A 184 -14.78 0.31 45.44
C TYR A 184 -14.52 1.15 46.68
N ILE A 185 -13.63 2.14 46.62
CA ILE A 185 -13.31 3.04 47.74
C ILE A 185 -14.55 3.87 48.14
N LEU A 186 -15.24 4.49 47.18
CA LEU A 186 -16.42 5.29 47.43
C LEU A 186 -17.56 4.50 48.07
N ARG A 187 -17.69 3.24 47.68
CA ARG A 187 -18.72 2.37 48.21
C ARG A 187 -18.37 1.83 49.59
N THR A 188 -17.11 1.44 49.85
CA THR A 188 -16.72 0.78 51.11
C THR A 188 -16.31 1.75 52.19
N MET A 189 -15.63 2.85 51.84
CA MET A 189 -15.14 3.81 52.85
C MET A 189 -16.12 4.97 53.11
N PHE A 190 -16.88 5.38 52.10
CA PHE A 190 -17.81 6.51 52.18
C PHE A 190 -19.28 6.10 52.17
N GLU A 191 -19.57 4.80 52.12
CA GLU A 191 -20.93 4.21 52.13
C GLU A 191 -21.89 4.85 51.09
N LEU A 192 -21.36 5.40 50.00
CA LEU A 192 -22.16 6.02 48.97
C LEU A 192 -23.01 4.98 48.24
N GLY A 193 -24.24 5.37 47.88
CA GLY A 193 -25.12 4.51 47.11
C GLY A 193 -24.54 4.17 45.73
N LEU A 194 -24.90 3.00 45.16
CA LEU A 194 -24.40 2.45 43.89
C LEU A 194 -24.33 3.48 42.76
N THR A 195 -25.41 4.22 42.54
CA THR A 195 -25.52 5.19 41.45
C THR A 195 -24.56 6.37 41.62
N ARG A 196 -24.41 6.89 42.81
CA ARG A 196 -23.49 8.01 43.11
C ARG A 196 -22.03 7.58 42.98
N SER A 197 -21.69 6.40 43.52
CA SER A 197 -20.34 5.86 43.40
C SER A 197 -19.93 5.64 41.92
N ALA A 198 -20.83 5.13 41.06
CA ALA A 198 -20.59 4.92 39.66
C ALA A 198 -20.40 6.24 38.86
N ILE A 199 -21.20 7.27 39.16
CA ILE A 199 -21.06 8.56 38.48
C ILE A 199 -19.73 9.23 38.87
N PHE A 200 -19.40 9.30 40.16
CA PHE A 200 -18.15 9.94 40.58
C PHE A 200 -16.90 9.18 40.15
N SER A 201 -16.92 7.82 40.13
CA SER A 201 -15.78 7.04 39.72
C SER A 201 -15.51 7.20 38.23
N SER A 202 -16.55 7.19 37.38
CA SER A 202 -16.40 7.35 35.94
C SER A 202 -15.93 8.77 35.55
N GLU A 203 -16.39 9.83 36.21
CA GLU A 203 -15.91 11.18 35.94
C GLU A 203 -14.43 11.35 36.31
N ILE A 204 -13.97 10.79 37.41
CA ILE A 204 -12.56 10.85 37.80
C ILE A 204 -11.66 10.01 36.89
N ALA A 205 -12.16 8.89 36.39
CA ALA A 205 -11.40 8.02 35.50
C ALA A 205 -11.21 8.58 34.06
N ILE A 206 -11.99 9.59 33.67
CA ILE A 206 -11.92 10.25 32.38
C ILE A 206 -10.88 11.38 32.34
N ILE A 207 -10.52 11.95 33.51
CA ILE A 207 -9.50 13.00 33.63
C ILE A 207 -8.09 12.39 33.57
#